data_316d59d7b6e0fd0ae4b50e8da466f94e
#
_entry.id   316d59d7b6e0fd0ae4b50e8da466f94e
#
_cell.length_a   1.000
_cell.length_b   1.000
_cell.length_c   1.000
_cell.angle_alpha   90.00
_cell.angle_beta   90.00
_cell.angle_gamma   90.00
#
_symmetry.space_group_name_H-M   'P 1'
#
loop_
_entity.id
_entity.type
_entity.pdbx_description
1 polymer ?
#
loop_
_entity_poly.entity_id
_entity_poly.type
_entity_poly.pdbx_seq_one_letter_code
_entity_poly.pdbx_strand_id
1 'polypeptide(L)'
;FLSLIIFHKDIATYISQSKIEQLSANTKKSISDSIAQKYNYHHNGETYDYTFIEFGSTGCHSCRQMEEVMEKIKTEYKGKVNIVFINLMEPESKRFFEYYGVATIPTQILLDRKGKEFFRHTGFYPADELSTHFTMKK
;
A
#
# COMPACT_ATOMS: atom_id res chain seq x y z
N PHE A 1 25.23 11.05 3.58
CA PHE A 1 24.03 10.74 2.74
C PHE A 1 23.36 9.44 3.16
N LEU A 2 24.10 8.39 3.41
CA LEU A 2 23.51 7.08 3.84
C LEU A 2 22.83 7.17 5.22
N SER A 3 23.38 7.95 6.14
CA SER A 3 22.85 8.15 7.49
C SER A 3 21.47 8.86 7.51
N LEU A 4 21.26 9.82 6.60
CA LEU A 4 19.98 10.53 6.46
C LEU A 4 18.84 9.63 5.95
N ILE A 5 19.15 8.71 5.05
CA ILE A 5 18.15 7.77 4.49
C ILE A 5 17.67 6.76 5.54
N ILE A 6 18.59 6.29 6.38
CA ILE A 6 18.26 5.38 7.50
C ILE A 6 17.38 6.09 8.52
N PHE A 7 17.72 7.31 8.87
CA PHE A 7 16.98 8.12 9.84
C PHE A 7 15.53 8.43 9.38
N HIS A 8 15.33 8.68 8.07
CA HIS A 8 13.99 8.90 7.52
C HIS A 8 13.12 7.63 7.55
N LYS A 9 13.69 6.47 7.29
CA LYS A 9 12.96 5.18 7.39
C LYS A 9 12.53 4.90 8.83
N ASP A 10 13.39 5.14 9.79
CA ASP A 10 13.10 4.92 11.21
C ASP A 10 12.01 5.85 11.73
N ILE A 11 12.02 7.12 11.34
CA ILE A 11 10.97 8.09 11.71
C ILE A 11 9.63 7.71 11.09
N ALA A 12 9.59 7.37 9.80
CA ALA A 12 8.35 6.98 9.13
C ALA A 12 7.75 5.71 9.76
N THR A 13 8.58 4.75 10.12
CA THR A 13 8.19 3.52 10.83
C THR A 13 7.66 3.84 12.23
N TYR A 14 8.33 4.71 12.97
CA TYR A 14 7.92 5.13 14.31
C TYR A 14 6.57 5.85 14.29
N ILE A 15 6.38 6.80 13.36
CA ILE A 15 5.10 7.51 13.19
C ILE A 15 3.98 6.53 12.79
N SER A 16 4.25 5.60 11.90
CA SER A 16 3.31 4.56 11.50
C SER A 16 2.85 3.71 12.69
N GLN A 17 3.80 3.24 13.49
CA GLN A 17 3.50 2.42 14.68
C GLN A 17 2.67 3.19 15.70
N SER A 18 3.03 4.44 15.99
CA SER A 18 2.27 5.26 16.94
C SER A 18 0.83 5.54 16.50
N LYS A 19 0.59 5.73 15.21
CA LYS A 19 -0.76 5.88 14.66
C LYS A 19 -1.57 4.58 14.75
N ILE A 20 -0.95 3.45 14.47
CA ILE A 20 -1.59 2.12 14.58
C ILE A 20 -1.98 1.83 16.04
N GLU A 21 -1.14 2.22 17.00
CA GLU A 21 -1.42 2.01 18.43
C GLU A 21 -2.61 2.82 18.95
N GLN A 22 -2.93 3.95 18.33
CA GLN A 22 -4.07 4.81 18.73
C GLN A 22 -5.44 4.25 18.34
N LEU A 23 -5.50 3.27 17.42
CA LEU A 23 -6.75 2.61 17.05
C LEU A 23 -7.20 1.66 18.16
N SER A 24 -8.52 1.68 18.46
CA SER A 24 -9.07 0.69 19.38
C SER A 24 -8.89 -0.73 18.87
N ALA A 25 -8.74 -1.70 19.76
CA ALA A 25 -8.57 -3.10 19.40
C ALA A 25 -9.71 -3.64 18.50
N ASN A 26 -10.95 -3.21 18.77
CA ASN A 26 -12.11 -3.59 17.97
C ASN A 26 -12.06 -3.00 16.56
N THR A 27 -11.64 -1.75 16.43
CA THR A 27 -11.48 -1.10 15.12
C THR A 27 -10.37 -1.76 14.30
N LYS A 28 -9.22 -2.04 14.92
CA LYS A 28 -8.12 -2.79 14.28
C LYS A 28 -8.58 -4.14 13.77
N LYS A 29 -9.32 -4.88 14.60
CA LYS A 29 -9.85 -6.20 14.23
C LYS A 29 -10.82 -6.10 13.05
N SER A 30 -11.78 -5.19 13.09
CA SER A 30 -12.75 -4.99 12.00
C SER A 30 -12.09 -4.65 10.67
N ILE A 31 -11.08 -3.77 10.68
CA ILE A 31 -10.33 -3.41 9.47
C ILE A 31 -9.49 -4.60 8.99
N SER A 32 -8.81 -5.29 9.90
CA SER A 32 -8.03 -6.49 9.58
C SER A 32 -8.88 -7.58 8.94
N ASP A 33 -10.08 -7.83 9.48
CA ASP A 33 -11.02 -8.80 8.92
C ASP A 33 -11.48 -8.38 7.51
N SER A 34 -11.74 -7.09 7.29
CA SER A 34 -12.10 -6.54 5.98
C SER A 34 -10.95 -6.68 4.96
N ILE A 35 -9.71 -6.44 5.38
CA ILE A 35 -8.52 -6.60 4.55
C ILE A 35 -8.31 -8.07 4.20
N ALA A 36 -8.41 -8.97 5.19
CA ALA A 36 -8.27 -10.39 4.97
C ALA A 36 -9.34 -10.92 4.01
N GLN A 37 -10.59 -10.50 4.16
CA GLN A 37 -11.67 -10.86 3.24
C GLN A 37 -11.40 -10.38 1.81
N LYS A 38 -10.89 -9.16 1.65
CA LYS A 38 -10.72 -8.52 0.35
C LYS A 38 -9.43 -8.92 -0.36
N TYR A 39 -8.33 -9.06 0.37
CA TYR A 39 -6.99 -9.22 -0.20
C TYR A 39 -6.31 -10.55 0.13
N ASN A 40 -6.95 -11.43 0.89
CA ASN A 40 -6.45 -12.79 1.07
C ASN A 40 -7.02 -13.71 -0.03
N TYR A 41 -6.28 -13.81 -1.14
CA TYR A 41 -6.68 -14.55 -2.34
C TYR A 41 -6.64 -16.07 -2.16
N HIS A 42 -6.09 -16.58 -1.06
CA HIS A 42 -6.22 -17.99 -0.70
C HIS A 42 -7.64 -18.38 -0.28
N HIS A 43 -8.44 -17.40 0.16
CA HIS A 43 -9.77 -17.66 0.75
C HIS A 43 -10.94 -17.02 0.01
N ASN A 44 -10.69 -16.01 -0.83
CA ASN A 44 -11.77 -15.29 -1.50
C ASN A 44 -12.03 -15.72 -2.95
N GLY A 45 -11.24 -16.67 -3.48
CA GLY A 45 -11.42 -17.23 -4.82
C GLY A 45 -10.84 -16.38 -5.97
N GLU A 46 -10.25 -15.24 -5.67
CA GLU A 46 -9.57 -14.40 -6.65
C GLU A 46 -8.20 -14.97 -7.04
N THR A 47 -7.74 -14.69 -8.25
CA THR A 47 -6.52 -15.29 -8.82
C THR A 47 -5.27 -14.44 -8.73
N TYR A 48 -5.34 -13.29 -8.06
CA TYR A 48 -4.18 -12.40 -7.91
C TYR A 48 -3.08 -13.01 -7.03
N ASP A 49 -1.84 -12.67 -7.35
CA ASP A 49 -0.67 -13.05 -6.55
C ASP A 49 -0.27 -11.93 -5.58
N TYR A 50 -0.56 -10.67 -5.94
CA TYR A 50 -0.20 -9.48 -5.18
C TYR A 50 -1.31 -8.44 -5.19
N THR A 51 -1.27 -7.53 -4.20
CA THR A 51 -2.02 -6.28 -4.22
C THR A 51 -1.05 -5.12 -4.13
N PHE A 52 -1.20 -4.16 -5.03
CA PHE A 52 -0.52 -2.86 -4.96
C PHE A 52 -1.54 -1.81 -4.50
N ILE A 53 -1.37 -1.31 -3.28
CA ILE A 53 -2.17 -0.23 -2.73
C ILE A 53 -1.40 1.07 -2.85
N GLU A 54 -1.98 2.04 -3.54
CA GLU A 54 -1.51 3.41 -3.61
C GLU A 54 -2.37 4.29 -2.69
N PHE A 55 -1.76 4.89 -1.69
CA PHE A 55 -2.37 5.90 -0.83
C PHE A 55 -2.04 7.27 -1.40
N GLY A 56 -3.04 8.01 -1.83
CA GLY A 56 -2.84 9.29 -2.50
C GLY A 56 -4.01 10.24 -2.38
N SER A 57 -3.95 11.29 -3.19
CA SER A 57 -5.02 12.28 -3.34
C SER A 57 -5.02 12.83 -4.76
N THR A 58 -6.18 13.11 -5.31
CA THR A 58 -6.36 13.66 -6.65
C THR A 58 -5.73 15.06 -6.84
N GLY A 59 -5.53 15.80 -5.75
CA GLY A 59 -4.90 17.14 -5.77
C GLY A 59 -3.37 17.14 -5.62
N CYS A 60 -2.75 15.99 -5.39
CA CYS A 60 -1.33 15.88 -5.13
C CYS A 60 -0.53 15.68 -6.43
N HIS A 61 0.48 16.52 -6.70
CA HIS A 61 1.28 16.42 -7.92
C HIS A 61 2.03 15.09 -8.04
N SER A 62 2.73 14.65 -6.99
CA SER A 62 3.46 13.38 -6.99
C SER A 62 2.53 12.17 -7.08
N CYS A 63 1.30 12.28 -6.56
CA CYS A 63 0.30 11.22 -6.68
C CYS A 63 -0.15 11.03 -8.13
N ARG A 64 -0.26 12.12 -8.91
CA ARG A 64 -0.56 12.03 -10.35
C ARG A 64 0.53 11.31 -11.13
N GLN A 65 1.79 11.48 -10.76
CA GLN A 65 2.89 10.71 -11.37
C GLN A 65 2.75 9.21 -11.07
N MET A 66 2.20 8.86 -9.92
CA MET A 66 1.92 7.45 -9.56
C MET A 66 0.75 6.84 -10.38
N GLU A 67 -0.14 7.65 -10.96
CA GLU A 67 -1.20 7.16 -11.86
C GLU A 67 -0.61 6.43 -13.07
N GLU A 68 0.44 7.00 -13.68
CA GLU A 68 1.16 6.35 -14.80
C GLU A 68 1.83 5.04 -14.36
N VAL A 69 2.40 5.03 -13.15
CA VAL A 69 3.00 3.83 -12.57
C VAL A 69 1.93 2.75 -12.36
N MET A 70 0.79 3.10 -11.77
CA MET A 70 -0.32 2.17 -11.57
C MET A 70 -0.83 1.58 -12.90
N GLU A 71 -1.03 2.40 -13.93
CA GLU A 71 -1.48 1.92 -15.24
C GLU A 71 -0.44 1.01 -15.92
N LYS A 72 0.85 1.33 -15.79
CA LYS A 72 1.93 0.47 -16.31
C LYS A 72 1.92 -0.89 -15.60
N ILE A 73 1.90 -0.92 -14.29
CA ILE A 73 1.85 -2.17 -13.50
C ILE A 73 0.58 -2.97 -13.80
N LYS A 74 -0.58 -2.30 -13.88
CA LYS A 74 -1.86 -2.94 -14.22
C LYS A 74 -1.82 -3.63 -15.60
N THR A 75 -1.16 -3.01 -16.56
CA THR A 75 -1.03 -3.55 -17.91
C THR A 75 -0.04 -4.70 -17.96
N GLU A 76 1.15 -4.53 -17.39
CA GLU A 76 2.23 -5.53 -17.41
C GLU A 76 1.91 -6.77 -16.58
N TYR A 77 1.19 -6.59 -15.46
CA TYR A 77 0.85 -7.66 -14.52
C TYR A 77 -0.66 -7.95 -14.47
N LYS A 78 -1.33 -7.81 -15.62
CA LYS A 78 -2.76 -8.06 -15.76
C LYS A 78 -3.16 -9.44 -15.21
N GLY A 79 -4.12 -9.45 -14.28
CA GLY A 79 -4.61 -10.67 -13.63
C GLY A 79 -3.66 -11.27 -12.58
N LYS A 80 -2.52 -10.62 -12.31
CA LYS A 80 -1.54 -11.05 -11.31
C LYS A 80 -1.43 -10.07 -10.15
N VAL A 81 -1.50 -8.78 -10.43
CA VAL A 81 -1.45 -7.71 -9.43
C VAL A 81 -2.77 -6.97 -9.41
N ASN A 82 -3.43 -6.95 -8.25
CA ASN A 82 -4.60 -6.12 -8.03
C ASN A 82 -4.16 -4.70 -7.67
N ILE A 83 -4.59 -3.70 -8.45
CA ILE A 83 -4.26 -2.29 -8.23
C ILE A 83 -5.39 -1.62 -7.46
N VAL A 84 -5.06 -1.01 -6.33
CA VAL A 84 -6.02 -0.33 -5.44
C VAL A 84 -5.55 1.08 -5.15
N PHE A 85 -6.36 2.08 -5.45
CA PHE A 85 -6.13 3.47 -5.06
C PHE A 85 -7.00 3.83 -3.87
N ILE A 86 -6.38 4.32 -2.79
CA ILE A 86 -7.06 4.81 -1.59
C ILE A 86 -6.89 6.32 -1.52
N ASN A 87 -7.97 7.04 -1.80
CA ASN A 87 -7.98 8.49 -1.87
C ASN A 87 -8.20 9.12 -0.49
N LEU A 88 -7.24 9.92 -0.04
CA LEU A 88 -7.30 10.63 1.25
C LEU A 88 -8.55 11.54 1.38
N MET A 89 -9.08 12.02 0.25
CA MET A 89 -10.25 12.92 0.23
C MET A 89 -11.57 12.19 0.53
N GLU A 90 -11.58 10.86 0.52
CA GLU A 90 -12.78 10.09 0.82
C GLU A 90 -12.87 9.77 2.32
N PRO A 91 -14.03 10.05 2.97
CA PRO A 91 -14.18 9.86 4.43
C PRO A 91 -13.89 8.44 4.91
N GLU A 92 -14.29 7.43 4.14
CA GLU A 92 -14.06 6.03 4.50
C GLU A 92 -12.59 5.62 4.42
N SER A 93 -11.77 6.35 3.66
CA SER A 93 -10.35 6.07 3.50
C SER A 93 -9.54 6.31 4.77
N LYS A 94 -10.00 7.23 5.63
CA LYS A 94 -9.30 7.61 6.87
C LYS A 94 -8.89 6.40 7.71
N ARG A 95 -9.80 5.43 7.89
CA ARG A 95 -9.54 4.22 8.68
C ARG A 95 -8.40 3.36 8.09
N PHE A 96 -8.23 3.34 6.77
CA PHE A 96 -7.14 2.59 6.10
C PHE A 96 -5.81 3.31 6.25
N PHE A 97 -5.79 4.65 6.15
CA PHE A 97 -4.61 5.46 6.45
C PHE A 97 -4.13 5.24 7.89
N GLU A 98 -5.05 5.21 8.83
CA GLU A 98 -4.75 4.95 10.25
C GLU A 98 -4.27 3.51 10.47
N TYR A 99 -4.97 2.53 9.90
CA TYR A 99 -4.63 1.11 10.03
C TYR A 99 -3.24 0.78 9.48
N TYR A 100 -2.91 1.29 8.29
CA TYR A 100 -1.59 1.12 7.70
C TYR A 100 -0.55 2.12 8.22
N GLY A 101 -0.94 3.04 9.07
CA GLY A 101 -0.06 4.07 9.64
C GLY A 101 0.53 5.00 8.57
N VAL A 102 -0.22 5.29 7.50
CA VAL A 102 0.22 6.18 6.44
C VAL A 102 0.15 7.62 6.91
N ALA A 103 1.33 8.28 6.97
CA ALA A 103 1.46 9.65 7.47
C ALA A 103 1.53 10.69 6.34
N THR A 104 2.03 10.30 5.18
CA THR A 104 2.25 11.18 4.02
C THR A 104 1.83 10.48 2.73
N ILE A 105 1.54 11.25 1.69
CA ILE A 105 1.19 10.77 0.35
C ILE A 105 2.17 11.32 -0.69
N PRO A 106 2.41 10.60 -1.79
CA PRO A 106 1.97 9.23 -2.04
C PRO A 106 2.70 8.21 -1.18
N THR A 107 2.03 7.09 -0.84
CA THR A 107 2.66 5.94 -0.17
C THR A 107 2.17 4.66 -0.84
N GLN A 108 3.12 3.80 -1.22
CA GLN A 108 2.86 2.51 -1.83
C GLN A 108 2.97 1.41 -0.79
N ILE A 109 2.01 0.50 -0.78
CA ILE A 109 2.05 -0.71 0.04
C ILE A 109 1.80 -1.92 -0.85
N LEU A 110 2.68 -2.91 -0.79
CA LEU A 110 2.49 -4.17 -1.48
C LEU A 110 2.11 -5.27 -0.49
N LEU A 111 1.04 -5.99 -0.84
CA LEU A 111 0.58 -7.16 -0.10
C LEU A 111 0.84 -8.42 -0.93
N ASP A 112 1.22 -9.49 -0.23
CA ASP A 112 1.32 -10.82 -0.81
C ASP A 112 -0.06 -11.46 -1.03
N ARG A 113 -0.09 -12.67 -1.57
CA ARG A 113 -1.33 -13.43 -1.84
C ARG A 113 -2.19 -13.68 -0.60
N LYS A 114 -1.59 -13.62 0.61
CA LYS A 114 -2.31 -13.76 1.88
C LYS A 114 -2.85 -12.44 2.42
N GLY A 115 -2.61 -11.33 1.72
CA GLY A 115 -2.98 -9.99 2.17
C GLY A 115 -2.01 -9.41 3.20
N LYS A 116 -0.80 -9.99 3.34
CA LYS A 116 0.22 -9.52 4.27
C LYS A 116 1.14 -8.50 3.58
N GLU A 117 1.34 -7.35 4.23
CA GLU A 117 2.31 -6.35 3.77
C GLU A 117 3.73 -6.91 3.77
N PHE A 118 4.45 -6.74 2.66
CA PHE A 118 5.85 -7.15 2.53
C PHE A 118 6.77 -6.03 2.01
N PHE A 119 6.19 -4.93 1.48
CA PHE A 119 6.94 -3.77 1.02
C PHE A 119 6.15 -2.49 1.22
N ARG A 120 6.86 -1.39 1.47
CA ARG A 120 6.31 -0.05 1.62
C ARG A 120 7.33 0.99 1.16
N HIS A 121 6.84 2.03 0.47
CA HIS A 121 7.63 3.19 0.07
C HIS A 121 6.78 4.45 0.18
N THR A 122 7.40 5.57 0.51
CA THR A 122 6.77 6.90 0.59
C THR A 122 7.42 7.85 -0.41
N GLY A 123 6.63 8.60 -1.16
CA GLY A 123 7.03 9.44 -2.27
C GLY A 123 6.82 8.74 -3.62
N PHE A 124 7.26 9.40 -4.71
CA PHE A 124 7.22 8.79 -6.03
C PHE A 124 8.12 7.56 -6.11
N TYR A 125 7.63 6.50 -6.73
CA TYR A 125 8.37 5.26 -6.94
C TYR A 125 8.21 4.74 -8.36
N PRO A 126 9.30 4.63 -9.17
CA PRO A 126 9.20 4.24 -10.56
C PRO A 126 8.67 2.82 -10.75
N ALA A 127 7.91 2.59 -11.83
CA ALA A 127 7.34 1.29 -12.13
C ALA A 127 8.38 0.18 -12.26
N ASP A 128 9.55 0.47 -12.85
CA ASP A 128 10.61 -0.51 -13.05
C ASP A 128 11.21 -0.97 -11.72
N GLU A 129 11.36 -0.07 -10.75
CA GLU A 129 11.80 -0.41 -9.39
C GLU A 129 10.70 -1.17 -8.63
N LEU A 130 9.44 -0.73 -8.75
CA LEU A 130 8.30 -1.38 -8.11
C LEU A 130 8.12 -2.82 -8.62
N SER A 131 8.32 -3.04 -9.91
CA SER A 131 8.23 -4.36 -10.56
C SER A 131 9.22 -5.38 -9.99
N THR A 132 10.36 -4.94 -9.48
CA THR A 132 11.38 -5.84 -8.90
C THR A 132 10.88 -6.58 -7.65
N HIS A 133 9.82 -6.06 -6.99
CA HIS A 133 9.22 -6.68 -5.82
C HIS A 133 8.24 -7.81 -6.15
N PHE A 134 7.82 -7.91 -7.42
CA PHE A 134 6.93 -8.99 -7.87
C PHE A 134 7.77 -10.16 -8.38
N THR A 135 8.01 -11.15 -7.52
CA THR A 135 8.68 -12.40 -7.94
C THR A 135 7.69 -13.27 -8.71
N MET A 136 7.61 -13.06 -10.01
CA MET A 136 6.88 -13.96 -10.89
C MET A 136 7.71 -15.22 -11.07
N LYS A 137 7.23 -16.35 -10.57
CA LYS A 137 7.75 -17.63 -11.06
C LYS A 137 7.43 -17.71 -12.56
N LYS A 138 8.48 -17.66 -13.36
CA LYS A 138 8.39 -17.92 -14.80
C LYS A 138 7.87 -19.33 -15.05
#